data_741c6ecab9fd71a8ef0471c5c8fc125e
#
_entry.id   741c6ecab9fd71a8ef0471c5c8fc125e
#
_cell.length_a   1.000
_cell.length_b   1.000
_cell.length_c   1.000
_cell.angle_alpha   90.00
_cell.angle_beta   90.00
_cell.angle_gamma   90.00
#
_symmetry.space_group_name_H-M   'P 1'
#
loop_
_entity.id
_entity.type
_entity.pdbx_description
1 polymer ?
#
loop_
_entity_poly.entity_id
_entity_poly.type
_entity_poly.pdbx_seq_one_letter_code
_entity_poly.pdbx_strand_id
1 'polypeptide(L)'
;MNKDILNILKSKNYIMPNFLLTNYKKLDLSGDLTILLTYLINLDSPIVCDYKKFSNETNISQKEVMGMINELSIKKMLEIKVSKNSSGKFEEYINLDLFYNKIFMIIIDNKDEETSNIYSIFEKELNRTLSPIEYELINGWLECGYKEEIIISGLREAVFSGVNNFRYIDKILSEWSKKGIDSIDKVEKNK
;
A
#
# COMPACT_ATOMS: atom_id res chain seq x y z
N MET A 1 9.12 -0.47 43.38
CA MET A 1 8.82 -1.00 42.04
C MET A 1 9.92 -1.99 41.70
N ASN A 2 9.61 -3.27 41.38
CA ASN A 2 10.61 -4.31 41.16
C ASN A 2 11.45 -3.94 39.91
N LYS A 3 12.81 -3.95 40.04
CA LYS A 3 13.71 -3.62 38.93
C LYS A 3 13.49 -4.47 37.68
N ASP A 4 13.07 -5.73 37.87
CA ASP A 4 12.80 -6.66 36.76
C ASP A 4 11.57 -6.24 35.94
N ILE A 5 10.51 -5.78 36.60
CA ILE A 5 9.31 -5.25 35.93
C ILE A 5 9.65 -3.99 35.12
N LEU A 6 10.51 -3.13 35.67
CA LEU A 6 10.95 -1.91 34.98
C LEU A 6 11.81 -2.21 33.74
N ASN A 7 12.64 -3.25 33.80
CA ASN A 7 13.44 -3.73 32.68
C ASN A 7 12.56 -4.33 31.57
N ILE A 8 11.52 -5.08 31.93
CA ILE A 8 10.54 -5.59 30.96
C ILE A 8 9.80 -4.46 30.26
N LEU A 9 9.34 -3.44 31.01
CA LEU A 9 8.64 -2.27 30.45
C LEU A 9 9.54 -1.37 29.59
N LYS A 10 10.86 -1.43 29.79
CA LYS A 10 11.88 -0.70 29.01
C LYS A 10 12.54 -1.57 27.93
N SER A 11 12.08 -2.79 27.73
CA SER A 11 12.60 -3.67 26.67
C SER A 11 12.41 -3.07 25.28
N LYS A 12 13.13 -3.61 24.29
CA LYS A 12 13.08 -3.17 22.91
C LYS A 12 11.63 -3.18 22.39
N ASN A 13 11.19 -2.05 21.84
CA ASN A 13 9.90 -1.97 21.17
C ASN A 13 10.04 -2.46 19.72
N TYR A 14 9.08 -3.24 19.26
CA TYR A 14 8.96 -3.63 17.86
C TYR A 14 7.86 -2.80 17.20
N ILE A 15 8.19 -2.19 16.06
CA ILE A 15 7.28 -1.30 15.34
C ILE A 15 6.67 -2.09 14.18
N MET A 16 5.34 -2.22 14.18
CA MET A 16 4.62 -2.77 13.04
C MET A 16 4.38 -1.67 12.01
N PRO A 17 4.87 -1.81 10.76
CA PRO A 17 4.59 -0.85 9.71
C PRO A 17 3.08 -0.75 9.44
N ASN A 18 2.56 0.47 9.28
CA ASN A 18 1.12 0.68 9.08
C ASN A 18 0.56 -0.11 7.89
N PHE A 19 1.29 -0.17 6.78
CA PHE A 19 0.85 -0.92 5.60
C PHE A 19 0.71 -2.43 5.89
N LEU A 20 1.56 -3.02 6.75
CA LEU A 20 1.44 -4.42 7.16
C LEU A 20 0.20 -4.61 8.02
N LEU A 21 -0.04 -3.72 8.99
CA LEU A 21 -1.23 -3.73 9.82
C LEU A 21 -2.53 -3.68 9.01
N THR A 22 -2.57 -2.86 7.98
CA THR A 22 -3.78 -2.64 7.16
C THR A 22 -3.97 -3.67 6.05
N ASN A 23 -2.90 -4.37 5.61
CA ASN A 23 -2.94 -5.26 4.45
C ASN A 23 -2.58 -6.73 4.75
N TYR A 24 -2.36 -7.15 6.00
CA TYR A 24 -1.95 -8.51 6.30
C TYR A 24 -2.92 -9.58 5.76
N LYS A 25 -4.24 -9.30 5.75
CA LYS A 25 -5.24 -10.20 5.15
C LYS A 25 -5.12 -10.29 3.63
N LYS A 26 -4.84 -9.19 2.94
CA LYS A 26 -4.59 -9.18 1.49
C LYS A 26 -3.31 -9.94 1.13
N LEU A 27 -2.34 -9.94 2.06
CA LEU A 27 -1.11 -10.71 1.97
C LEU A 27 -1.28 -12.19 2.33
N ASP A 28 -2.49 -12.61 2.69
CA ASP A 28 -2.79 -13.97 3.16
C ASP A 28 -1.92 -14.37 4.38
N LEU A 29 -1.76 -13.43 5.33
CA LEU A 29 -1.03 -13.64 6.56
C LEU A 29 -2.00 -13.84 7.74
N SER A 30 -1.73 -14.87 8.55
CA SER A 30 -2.36 -15.00 9.88
C SER A 30 -1.82 -13.94 10.84
N GLY A 31 -2.50 -13.76 11.99
CA GLY A 31 -2.01 -12.88 13.05
C GLY A 31 -0.60 -13.26 13.54
N ASP A 32 -0.36 -14.55 13.73
CA ASP A 32 0.92 -15.07 14.22
C ASP A 32 2.04 -14.87 13.20
N LEU A 33 1.79 -15.12 11.91
CA LEU A 33 2.73 -14.82 10.83
C LEU A 33 3.04 -13.34 10.75
N THR A 34 2.02 -12.48 10.96
CA THR A 34 2.18 -11.01 10.97
C THR A 34 3.05 -10.56 12.13
N ILE A 35 2.89 -11.15 13.31
CA ILE A 35 3.73 -10.88 14.50
C ILE A 35 5.18 -11.30 14.23
N LEU A 36 5.40 -12.53 13.75
CA LEU A 36 6.75 -13.00 13.43
C LEU A 36 7.41 -12.14 12.34
N LEU A 37 6.69 -11.80 11.29
CA LEU A 37 7.21 -10.92 10.22
C LEU A 37 7.53 -9.51 10.77
N THR A 38 6.67 -8.95 11.64
CA THR A 38 6.97 -7.69 12.33
C THR A 38 8.24 -7.79 13.15
N TYR A 39 8.44 -8.87 13.89
CA TYR A 39 9.69 -9.11 14.63
C TYR A 39 10.89 -9.13 13.68
N LEU A 40 10.84 -9.89 12.58
CA LEU A 40 11.94 -10.00 11.62
C LEU A 40 12.30 -8.66 10.96
N ILE A 41 11.30 -7.84 10.60
CA ILE A 41 11.51 -6.51 9.99
C ILE A 41 12.29 -5.56 10.93
N ASN A 42 12.15 -5.73 12.25
CA ASN A 42 12.83 -4.90 13.24
C ASN A 42 14.22 -5.41 13.63
N LEU A 43 14.70 -6.49 13.03
CA LEU A 43 16.07 -6.98 13.24
C LEU A 43 17.04 -6.25 12.32
N ASP A 44 18.29 -6.08 12.84
CA ASP A 44 19.36 -5.52 12.04
C ASP A 44 19.80 -6.51 10.94
N SER A 45 20.09 -5.99 9.76
CA SER A 45 20.61 -6.78 8.65
C SER A 45 22.12 -6.97 8.72
N PRO A 46 22.68 -8.14 8.42
CA PRO A 46 21.99 -9.35 7.94
C PRO A 46 21.30 -10.13 9.06
N ILE A 47 20.10 -10.63 8.79
CA ILE A 47 19.31 -11.41 9.74
C ILE A 47 19.77 -12.85 9.72
N VAL A 48 20.51 -13.28 10.74
CA VAL A 48 20.89 -14.71 10.91
C VAL A 48 19.65 -15.51 11.28
N CYS A 49 19.42 -16.65 10.62
CA CYS A 49 18.29 -17.54 10.88
C CYS A 49 18.52 -18.37 12.16
N ASP A 50 18.30 -17.76 13.31
CA ASP A 50 18.44 -18.39 14.62
C ASP A 50 17.04 -18.68 15.24
N TYR A 51 16.52 -19.87 14.96
CA TYR A 51 15.21 -20.31 15.44
C TYR A 51 15.09 -20.31 16.97
N LYS A 52 16.21 -20.60 17.68
CA LYS A 52 16.22 -20.59 19.16
C LYS A 52 16.09 -19.17 19.70
N LYS A 53 16.84 -18.23 19.12
CA LYS A 53 16.74 -16.81 19.46
C LYS A 53 15.33 -16.29 19.18
N PHE A 54 14.78 -16.57 17.99
CA PHE A 54 13.43 -16.15 17.62
C PHE A 54 12.38 -16.70 18.57
N SER A 55 12.48 -18.00 18.94
CA SER A 55 11.62 -18.64 19.92
C SER A 55 11.66 -17.95 21.28
N ASN A 56 12.85 -17.62 21.77
CA ASN A 56 13.01 -16.97 23.08
C ASN A 56 12.46 -15.53 23.09
N GLU A 57 12.64 -14.78 22.02
CA GLU A 57 12.23 -13.38 21.93
C GLU A 57 10.73 -13.22 21.65
N THR A 58 10.11 -14.16 20.93
CA THR A 58 8.68 -14.12 20.59
C THR A 58 7.80 -14.93 21.53
N ASN A 59 8.39 -15.74 22.41
CA ASN A 59 7.70 -16.71 23.27
C ASN A 59 6.85 -17.74 22.48
N ILE A 60 7.26 -18.03 21.24
CA ILE A 60 6.68 -19.06 20.37
C ILE A 60 7.62 -20.26 20.38
N SER A 61 7.10 -21.50 20.38
CA SER A 61 7.97 -22.67 20.40
C SER A 61 8.87 -22.72 19.16
N GLN A 62 10.09 -23.25 19.31
CA GLN A 62 11.06 -23.33 18.19
C GLN A 62 10.49 -24.11 16.99
N LYS A 63 9.70 -25.16 17.24
CA LYS A 63 9.05 -25.94 16.18
C LYS A 63 8.02 -25.10 15.41
N GLU A 64 7.22 -24.30 16.10
CA GLU A 64 6.25 -23.39 15.48
C GLU A 64 6.95 -22.27 14.69
N VAL A 65 8.00 -21.66 15.25
CA VAL A 65 8.81 -20.65 14.54
C VAL A 65 9.38 -21.22 13.25
N MET A 66 9.92 -22.44 13.25
CA MET A 66 10.40 -23.11 12.03
C MET A 66 9.28 -23.31 11.02
N GLY A 67 8.10 -23.75 11.45
CA GLY A 67 6.91 -23.89 10.60
C GLY A 67 6.49 -22.56 9.98
N MET A 68 6.44 -21.51 10.79
CA MET A 68 6.05 -20.16 10.37
C MET A 68 7.05 -19.54 9.37
N ILE A 69 8.36 -19.72 9.58
CA ILE A 69 9.39 -19.27 8.64
C ILE A 69 9.28 -20.03 7.31
N ASN A 70 9.06 -21.33 7.34
CA ASN A 70 8.81 -22.11 6.14
C ASN A 70 7.53 -21.63 5.40
N GLU A 71 6.45 -21.35 6.12
CA GLU A 71 5.21 -20.82 5.55
C GLU A 71 5.43 -19.44 4.92
N LEU A 72 6.14 -18.54 5.60
CA LEU A 72 6.52 -17.23 5.04
C LEU A 72 7.37 -17.36 3.77
N SER A 73 8.26 -18.36 3.71
CA SER A 73 9.06 -18.66 2.52
C SER A 73 8.17 -19.16 1.37
N ILE A 74 7.26 -20.09 1.63
CA ILE A 74 6.28 -20.59 0.63
C ILE A 74 5.42 -19.44 0.10
N LYS A 75 4.98 -18.54 0.98
CA LYS A 75 4.20 -17.34 0.63
C LYS A 75 5.04 -16.25 -0.05
N LYS A 76 6.34 -16.49 -0.30
CA LYS A 76 7.28 -15.52 -0.90
C LYS A 76 7.35 -14.20 -0.11
N MET A 77 7.32 -14.30 1.20
CA MET A 77 7.52 -13.16 2.12
C MET A 77 8.97 -13.05 2.58
N LEU A 78 9.73 -14.12 2.49
CA LEU A 78 11.15 -14.14 2.78
C LEU A 78 11.85 -15.22 1.95
N GLU A 79 13.17 -15.12 1.89
CA GLU A 79 14.06 -16.12 1.29
C GLU A 79 15.14 -16.47 2.30
N ILE A 80 15.51 -17.76 2.39
CA ILE A 80 16.64 -18.20 3.20
C ILE A 80 17.83 -18.39 2.28
N LYS A 81 18.90 -17.64 2.53
CA LYS A 81 20.17 -17.69 1.80
C LYS A 81 21.27 -18.29 2.69
N VAL A 82 22.06 -19.18 2.13
CA VAL A 82 23.21 -19.75 2.81
C VAL A 82 24.46 -19.02 2.36
N SER A 83 25.20 -18.45 3.30
CA SER A 83 26.48 -17.79 3.01
C SER A 83 27.51 -18.06 4.12
N LYS A 84 28.79 -17.78 3.84
CA LYS A 84 29.85 -17.89 4.85
C LYS A 84 29.86 -16.66 5.72
N ASN A 85 29.89 -16.87 7.03
CA ASN A 85 30.14 -15.79 7.99
C ASN A 85 31.63 -15.35 8.00
N SER A 86 31.97 -14.32 8.79
CA SER A 86 33.33 -13.82 8.95
C SER A 86 34.35 -14.86 9.42
N SER A 87 33.89 -15.95 10.04
CA SER A 87 34.71 -17.08 10.50
C SER A 87 34.81 -18.21 9.46
N GLY A 88 34.25 -18.02 8.25
CA GLY A 88 34.25 -19.02 7.18
C GLY A 88 33.27 -20.18 7.34
N LYS A 89 32.38 -20.15 8.36
CA LYS A 89 31.32 -21.12 8.57
C LYS A 89 30.10 -20.76 7.76
N PHE A 90 29.40 -21.76 7.21
CA PHE A 90 28.11 -21.56 6.55
C PHE A 90 27.03 -21.25 7.58
N GLU A 91 26.28 -20.21 7.32
CA GLU A 91 25.12 -19.78 8.11
C GLU A 91 23.97 -19.46 7.18
N GLU A 92 22.74 -19.65 7.71
CA GLU A 92 21.51 -19.30 7.03
C GLU A 92 21.13 -17.86 7.39
N TYR A 93 20.76 -17.10 6.37
CA TYR A 93 20.32 -15.71 6.51
C TYR A 93 18.94 -15.54 5.92
N ILE A 94 18.09 -14.79 6.62
CA ILE A 94 16.78 -14.41 6.11
C ILE A 94 16.92 -13.10 5.32
N ASN A 95 16.42 -13.14 4.07
CA ASN A 95 16.31 -11.99 3.19
C ASN A 95 14.83 -11.64 3.03
N LEU A 96 14.48 -10.36 3.23
CA LEU A 96 13.11 -9.82 3.17
C LEU A 96 12.83 -9.07 1.87
N ASP A 97 13.71 -9.08 0.87
CA ASP A 97 13.51 -8.36 -0.39
C ASP A 97 12.22 -8.78 -1.10
N LEU A 98 11.87 -10.08 -1.04
CA LEU A 98 10.61 -10.58 -1.63
C LEU A 98 9.38 -9.93 -0.99
N PHE A 99 9.40 -9.73 0.34
CA PHE A 99 8.34 -9.02 1.05
C PHE A 99 8.24 -7.57 0.59
N TYR A 100 9.34 -6.83 0.55
CA TYR A 100 9.34 -5.43 0.11
C TYR A 100 8.90 -5.29 -1.35
N ASN A 101 9.33 -6.19 -2.23
CA ASN A 101 8.89 -6.21 -3.63
C ASN A 101 7.37 -6.44 -3.73
N LYS A 102 6.83 -7.38 -2.94
CA LYS A 102 5.38 -7.66 -2.93
C LYS A 102 4.57 -6.46 -2.45
N ILE A 103 5.06 -5.76 -1.43
CA ILE A 103 4.45 -4.52 -0.93
C ILE A 103 4.49 -3.42 -2.00
N PHE A 104 5.63 -3.26 -2.66
CA PHE A 104 5.80 -2.31 -3.74
C PHE A 104 4.76 -2.53 -4.85
N MET A 105 4.54 -3.79 -5.26
CA MET A 105 3.51 -4.14 -6.25
C MET A 105 2.10 -3.79 -5.76
N ILE A 106 1.76 -4.11 -4.51
CA ILE A 106 0.44 -3.75 -3.95
C ILE A 106 0.22 -2.24 -3.93
N ILE A 107 1.27 -1.45 -3.65
CA ILE A 107 1.17 0.03 -3.63
C ILE A 107 0.95 0.56 -5.04
N ILE A 108 1.63 -0.01 -6.04
CA ILE A 108 1.46 0.36 -7.45
C ILE A 108 0.06 -0.02 -7.92
N ASP A 109 -0.35 -1.27 -7.71
CA ASP A 109 -1.69 -1.76 -8.11
C ASP A 109 -2.80 -0.90 -7.49
N ASN A 110 -2.67 -0.50 -6.20
CA ASN A 110 -3.63 0.40 -5.57
C ASN A 110 -3.61 1.82 -6.19
N LYS A 111 -2.45 2.33 -6.63
CA LYS A 111 -2.39 3.59 -7.37
C LYS A 111 -3.05 3.47 -8.74
N ASP A 112 -2.83 2.34 -9.42
CA ASP A 112 -3.44 2.08 -10.72
C ASP A 112 -4.96 1.84 -10.60
N GLU A 113 -5.45 1.25 -9.49
CA GLU A 113 -6.88 1.14 -9.22
C GLU A 113 -7.53 2.49 -8.91
N GLU A 114 -6.88 3.38 -8.16
CA GLU A 114 -7.39 4.73 -7.91
C GLU A 114 -7.40 5.57 -9.18
N THR A 115 -6.35 5.50 -10.01
CA THR A 115 -6.30 6.20 -11.30
C THR A 115 -7.15 5.51 -12.38
N SER A 116 -7.26 4.17 -12.40
CA SER A 116 -8.10 3.46 -13.34
C SER A 116 -9.60 3.74 -13.14
N ASN A 117 -10.01 4.10 -11.93
CA ASN A 117 -11.42 4.38 -11.64
C ASN A 117 -11.91 5.64 -12.36
N ILE A 118 -11.17 6.74 -12.38
CA ILE A 118 -11.59 7.97 -13.06
C ILE A 118 -11.69 7.76 -14.57
N TYR A 119 -10.71 7.11 -15.20
CA TYR A 119 -10.73 6.84 -16.64
C TYR A 119 -11.86 5.91 -17.04
N SER A 120 -12.06 4.83 -16.28
CA SER A 120 -13.18 3.90 -16.54
C SER A 120 -14.54 4.57 -16.38
N ILE A 121 -14.69 5.53 -15.47
CA ILE A 121 -15.89 6.35 -15.32
C ILE A 121 -16.09 7.21 -16.57
N PHE A 122 -15.03 7.87 -17.05
CA PHE A 122 -15.10 8.66 -18.28
C PHE A 122 -15.50 7.82 -19.48
N GLU A 123 -14.89 6.66 -19.69
CA GLU A 123 -15.21 5.75 -20.79
C GLU A 123 -16.65 5.26 -20.72
N LYS A 124 -17.14 4.95 -19.53
CA LYS A 124 -18.52 4.53 -19.30
C LYS A 124 -19.52 5.66 -19.60
N GLU A 125 -19.29 6.85 -19.07
CA GLU A 125 -20.19 8.00 -19.25
C GLU A 125 -20.19 8.49 -20.72
N LEU A 126 -19.04 8.44 -21.39
CA LEU A 126 -18.91 8.81 -22.80
C LEU A 126 -19.26 7.67 -23.76
N ASN A 127 -19.46 6.44 -23.25
CA ASN A 127 -19.74 5.20 -23.99
C ASN A 127 -18.71 4.93 -25.12
N ARG A 128 -17.43 5.21 -24.86
CA ARG A 128 -16.32 4.93 -25.76
C ARG A 128 -14.99 4.94 -25.00
N THR A 129 -13.96 4.34 -25.58
CA THR A 129 -12.59 4.43 -25.08
C THR A 129 -12.03 5.84 -25.20
N LEU A 130 -11.16 6.20 -24.28
CA LEU A 130 -10.44 7.47 -24.29
C LEU A 130 -9.25 7.44 -25.26
N SER A 131 -9.01 8.55 -25.93
CA SER A 131 -7.79 8.76 -26.71
C SER A 131 -6.62 9.10 -25.80
N PRO A 132 -5.34 8.93 -26.26
CA PRO A 132 -4.16 9.31 -25.47
C PRO A 132 -4.17 10.78 -25.00
N ILE A 133 -4.65 11.70 -25.84
CA ILE A 133 -4.76 13.12 -25.49
C ILE A 133 -5.78 13.34 -24.37
N GLU A 134 -6.86 12.58 -24.37
CA GLU A 134 -7.90 12.68 -23.31
C GLU A 134 -7.39 12.14 -21.96
N TYR A 135 -6.56 11.10 -21.98
CA TYR A 135 -5.83 10.66 -20.79
C TYR A 135 -4.91 11.76 -20.24
N GLU A 136 -4.15 12.43 -21.10
CA GLU A 136 -3.27 13.54 -20.71
C GLU A 136 -4.06 14.72 -20.12
N LEU A 137 -5.24 15.04 -20.67
CA LEU A 137 -6.09 16.11 -20.16
C LEU A 137 -6.61 15.80 -18.75
N ILE A 138 -7.06 14.55 -18.50
CA ILE A 138 -7.53 14.13 -17.17
C ILE A 138 -6.35 14.21 -16.18
N ASN A 139 -5.16 13.72 -16.56
CA ASN A 139 -3.96 13.83 -15.73
C ASN A 139 -3.63 15.29 -15.42
N GLY A 140 -3.70 16.17 -16.42
CA GLY A 140 -3.45 17.58 -16.24
C GLY A 140 -4.40 18.22 -15.21
N TRP A 141 -5.67 17.84 -15.17
CA TRP A 141 -6.59 18.32 -14.14
C TRP A 141 -6.23 17.82 -12.76
N LEU A 142 -5.83 16.55 -12.62
CA LEU A 142 -5.37 15.98 -11.34
C LEU A 142 -4.09 16.68 -10.85
N GLU A 143 -3.14 16.93 -11.74
CA GLU A 143 -1.89 17.66 -11.45
C GLU A 143 -2.15 19.13 -11.06
N CYS A 144 -3.18 19.77 -11.65
CA CYS A 144 -3.65 21.09 -11.26
C CYS A 144 -4.34 21.12 -9.89
N GLY A 145 -4.50 19.95 -9.23
CA GLY A 145 -5.06 19.85 -7.89
C GLY A 145 -6.58 19.75 -7.83
N TYR A 146 -7.26 19.51 -8.98
CA TYR A 146 -8.68 19.18 -8.93
C TYR A 146 -8.89 17.80 -8.31
N LYS A 147 -9.83 17.69 -7.39
CA LYS A 147 -10.22 16.41 -6.81
C LYS A 147 -10.96 15.56 -7.84
N GLU A 148 -10.74 14.25 -7.84
CA GLU A 148 -11.40 13.32 -8.76
C GLU A 148 -12.93 13.47 -8.75
N GLU A 149 -13.53 13.61 -7.57
CA GLU A 149 -14.97 13.80 -7.40
C GLU A 149 -15.50 15.04 -8.13
N ILE A 150 -14.70 16.11 -8.20
CA ILE A 150 -15.05 17.35 -8.92
C ILE A 150 -14.92 17.16 -10.42
N ILE A 151 -13.87 16.47 -10.87
CA ILE A 151 -13.67 16.15 -12.29
C ILE A 151 -14.81 15.27 -12.79
N ILE A 152 -15.20 14.25 -12.04
CA ILE A 152 -16.32 13.35 -12.36
C ILE A 152 -17.65 14.12 -12.38
N SER A 153 -17.85 15.05 -11.46
CA SER A 153 -19.05 15.90 -11.44
C SER A 153 -19.10 16.81 -12.66
N GLY A 154 -17.96 17.38 -13.11
CA GLY A 154 -17.85 18.16 -14.33
C GLY A 154 -18.14 17.35 -15.58
N LEU A 155 -17.67 16.10 -15.66
CA LEU A 155 -18.01 15.17 -16.73
C LEU A 155 -19.53 14.92 -16.78
N ARG A 156 -20.16 14.59 -15.66
CA ARG A 156 -21.61 14.34 -15.58
C ARG A 156 -22.45 15.55 -15.98
N GLU A 157 -22.00 16.75 -15.60
CA GLU A 157 -22.66 17.99 -16.01
C GLU A 157 -22.56 18.20 -17.53
N ALA A 158 -21.41 17.90 -18.13
CA ALA A 158 -21.20 17.97 -19.57
C ALA A 158 -22.08 16.95 -20.31
N VAL A 159 -22.11 15.70 -19.86
CA VAL A 159 -22.94 14.63 -20.42
C VAL A 159 -24.45 14.99 -20.30
N PHE A 160 -24.88 15.48 -19.15
CA PHE A 160 -26.27 15.91 -18.93
C PHE A 160 -26.66 17.07 -19.86
N SER A 161 -25.74 17.99 -20.15
CA SER A 161 -25.92 19.07 -21.11
C SER A 161 -25.85 18.60 -22.59
N GLY A 162 -25.64 17.31 -22.84
CA GLY A 162 -25.50 16.75 -24.19
C GLY A 162 -24.18 17.13 -24.89
N VAL A 163 -23.18 17.59 -24.14
CA VAL A 163 -21.90 18.07 -24.68
C VAL A 163 -20.76 17.15 -24.28
N ASN A 164 -20.44 16.14 -25.11
CA ASN A 164 -19.38 15.18 -24.87
C ASN A 164 -18.01 15.69 -25.32
N ASN A 165 -17.59 16.87 -24.80
CA ASN A 165 -16.35 17.54 -25.21
C ASN A 165 -15.50 17.91 -24.00
N PHE A 166 -14.24 17.51 -23.99
CA PHE A 166 -13.27 17.79 -22.92
C PHE A 166 -13.03 19.30 -22.69
N ARG A 167 -13.09 20.13 -23.73
CA ARG A 167 -13.02 21.59 -23.57
C ARG A 167 -14.19 22.16 -22.77
N TYR A 168 -15.36 21.54 -22.88
CA TYR A 168 -16.52 21.96 -22.11
C TYR A 168 -16.38 21.55 -20.65
N ILE A 169 -15.84 20.35 -20.38
CA ILE A 169 -15.52 19.90 -19.01
C ILE A 169 -14.48 20.85 -18.39
N ASP A 170 -13.41 21.17 -19.13
CA ASP A 170 -12.37 22.11 -18.68
C ASP A 170 -12.96 23.49 -18.30
N LYS A 171 -13.89 23.99 -19.11
CA LYS A 171 -14.60 25.24 -18.82
C LYS A 171 -15.41 25.15 -17.54
N ILE A 172 -16.15 24.06 -17.33
CA ILE A 172 -16.92 23.83 -16.10
C ILE A 172 -15.99 23.83 -14.89
N LEU A 173 -14.89 23.06 -14.93
CA LEU A 173 -13.92 22.96 -13.83
C LEU A 173 -13.29 24.32 -13.53
N SER A 174 -12.93 25.08 -14.55
CA SER A 174 -12.37 26.43 -14.41
C SER A 174 -13.39 27.43 -13.79
N GLU A 175 -14.65 27.37 -14.19
CA GLU A 175 -15.72 28.19 -13.60
C GLU A 175 -15.97 27.81 -12.16
N TRP A 176 -16.01 26.53 -11.82
CA TRP A 176 -16.19 26.06 -10.45
C TRP A 176 -15.03 26.44 -9.55
N SER A 177 -13.80 26.32 -10.05
CA SER A 177 -12.61 26.78 -9.32
C SER A 177 -12.66 28.26 -9.00
N LYS A 178 -13.04 29.12 -9.97
CA LYS A 178 -13.21 30.58 -9.75
C LYS A 178 -14.29 30.91 -8.72
N LYS A 179 -15.33 30.08 -8.62
CA LYS A 179 -16.42 30.22 -7.63
C LYS A 179 -16.10 29.55 -6.27
N GLY A 180 -14.93 28.94 -6.11
CA GLY A 180 -14.54 28.23 -4.90
C GLY A 180 -15.35 26.94 -4.65
N ILE A 181 -15.86 26.31 -5.71
CA ILE A 181 -16.58 25.04 -5.66
C ILE A 181 -15.53 23.91 -5.73
N ASP A 182 -15.20 23.32 -4.58
CA ASP A 182 -14.16 22.33 -4.37
C ASP A 182 -14.67 21.02 -3.72
N SER A 183 -16.00 20.88 -3.63
CA SER A 183 -16.68 19.71 -3.05
C SER A 183 -18.05 19.46 -3.71
N ILE A 184 -18.50 18.20 -3.67
CA ILE A 184 -19.80 17.78 -4.23
C ILE A 184 -20.95 18.59 -3.61
N ASP A 185 -20.95 18.84 -2.30
CA ASP A 185 -21.98 19.62 -1.61
C ASP A 185 -22.13 21.03 -2.18
N LYS A 186 -21.02 21.63 -2.64
CA LYS A 186 -21.04 22.95 -3.28
C LYS A 186 -21.52 22.89 -4.73
N VAL A 187 -21.24 21.80 -5.44
CA VAL A 187 -21.77 21.56 -6.80
C VAL A 187 -23.30 21.45 -6.75
N GLU A 188 -23.85 20.67 -5.82
CA GLU A 188 -25.29 20.47 -5.68
C GLU A 188 -26.05 21.75 -5.30
N LYS A 189 -25.44 22.62 -4.51
CA LYS A 189 -26.04 23.91 -4.13
C LYS A 189 -26.03 24.98 -5.24
N ASN A 190 -25.28 24.77 -6.30
CA ASN A 190 -25.17 25.69 -7.46
C ASN A 190 -25.95 25.22 -8.70
N LYS A 191 -26.67 24.11 -8.60
CA LYS A 191 -27.67 23.66 -9.60
C LYS A 191 -29.02 24.28 -9.32
#